data_a01e97dc859e5c964dfb3ff76c76543c
#
_entry.id   a01e97dc859e5c964dfb3ff76c76543c
#
_cell.length_a   1.000
_cell.length_b   1.000
_cell.length_c   1.000
_cell.angle_alpha   90.00
_cell.angle_beta   90.00
_cell.angle_gamma   90.00
#
_symmetry.space_group_name_H-M   'P 1'
#
loop_
_entity.id
_entity.type
_entity.pdbx_description
1 polymer ?
#
loop_
_entity_poly.entity_id
_entity_poly.type
_entity_poly.pdbx_seq_one_letter_code
_entity_poly.pdbx_strand_id
1 'polypeptide(L)'
;MFKLITPKTENQLNKYYHFRWQMLREPWRMPLGSERDEYDPMSHHRMIVDGRGRPIAIGRVYITPDSEGQIRYMAVKSSARNKGMGSLLLVALESLARQEGAKRLVCNAREDAIAFYTQNGFERRGPLTDERGPVRHQQMVKLLDPMADVLRKPQWCTELQERWATHIPISDKMGIKIQEYTGYQFQCSAQLNPNLNPHNTLFAGSAFTLATLTGWGMAWLLMRERNLQGDIVLVDSRIRYRHPVMHNPVASTSLDGISGDLDRLASGRKARIVVKVDISSGTKEAVEFIGTYMLIPDYLTIIENARA
;
A
#
# COMPACT_ATOMS: atom_id res chain seq x y z
N MET A 1 14.72 -2.91 -3.62
CA MET A 1 13.96 -1.66 -3.36
C MET A 1 12.77 -1.64 -4.30
N PHE A 2 11.57 -1.38 -3.83
CA PHE A 2 10.40 -1.17 -4.67
C PHE A 2 9.79 0.21 -4.39
N LYS A 3 9.05 0.74 -5.36
CA LYS A 3 8.25 1.95 -5.23
C LYS A 3 6.97 1.79 -6.05
N LEU A 4 5.83 2.12 -5.45
CA LEU A 4 4.54 2.24 -6.14
C LEU A 4 4.47 3.63 -6.78
N ILE A 5 4.10 3.73 -8.04
CA ILE A 5 3.94 4.99 -8.75
C ILE A 5 2.73 4.97 -9.69
N THR A 6 2.21 6.14 -9.99
CA THR A 6 1.34 6.38 -11.14
C THR A 6 2.24 6.77 -12.31
N PRO A 7 2.24 6.04 -13.44
CA PRO A 7 3.03 6.44 -14.61
C PRO A 7 2.43 7.73 -15.20
N LYS A 8 3.21 8.81 -15.25
CA LYS A 8 2.76 10.14 -15.72
C LYS A 8 3.58 10.64 -16.90
N THR A 9 4.87 10.34 -16.93
CA THR A 9 5.74 10.77 -18.04
C THR A 9 5.66 9.80 -19.20
N GLU A 10 5.91 10.28 -20.40
CA GLU A 10 5.95 9.44 -21.61
C GLU A 10 6.86 8.21 -21.44
N ASN A 11 8.06 8.41 -20.89
CA ASN A 11 8.98 7.31 -20.59
C ASN A 11 8.40 6.28 -19.61
N GLN A 12 7.68 6.74 -18.56
CA GLN A 12 7.02 5.84 -17.61
C GLN A 12 5.87 5.07 -18.27
N LEU A 13 5.07 5.74 -19.10
CA LEU A 13 3.96 5.12 -19.84
C LEU A 13 4.50 4.10 -20.86
N ASN A 14 5.56 4.43 -21.59
CA ASN A 14 6.19 3.50 -22.53
C ASN A 14 6.72 2.25 -21.81
N LYS A 15 7.38 2.39 -20.66
CA LYS A 15 7.81 1.26 -19.83
C LYS A 15 6.62 0.44 -19.30
N TYR A 16 5.54 1.10 -18.89
CA TYR A 16 4.31 0.48 -18.41
C TYR A 16 3.66 -0.37 -19.49
N TYR A 17 3.41 0.19 -20.68
CA TYR A 17 2.76 -0.53 -21.78
C TYR A 17 3.67 -1.63 -22.35
N HIS A 18 4.97 -1.38 -22.49
CA HIS A 18 5.90 -2.42 -22.92
C HIS A 18 5.91 -3.62 -21.95
N PHE A 19 5.96 -3.36 -20.64
CA PHE A 19 5.87 -4.43 -19.64
C PHE A 19 4.53 -5.16 -19.70
N ARG A 20 3.42 -4.44 -19.93
CA ARG A 20 2.09 -5.01 -20.10
C ARG A 20 2.03 -5.95 -21.30
N TRP A 21 2.62 -5.53 -22.43
CA TRP A 21 2.75 -6.36 -23.61
C TRP A 21 3.58 -7.61 -23.32
N GLN A 22 4.78 -7.47 -22.78
CA GLN A 22 5.67 -8.59 -22.44
C GLN A 22 5.00 -9.63 -21.54
N MET A 23 4.21 -9.21 -20.59
CA MET A 23 3.61 -10.12 -19.61
C MET A 23 2.30 -10.76 -20.08
N LEU A 24 1.52 -10.06 -20.91
CA LEU A 24 0.13 -10.43 -21.19
C LEU A 24 -0.17 -10.67 -22.68
N ARG A 25 0.73 -10.31 -23.58
CA ARG A 25 0.51 -10.40 -25.03
C ARG A 25 1.60 -11.20 -25.76
N GLU A 26 2.86 -10.90 -25.50
CA GLU A 26 4.01 -11.58 -26.11
C GLU A 26 3.97 -13.11 -25.94
N PRO A 27 3.61 -13.69 -24.77
CA PRO A 27 3.50 -15.15 -24.63
C PRO A 27 2.48 -15.80 -25.57
N TRP A 28 1.52 -15.01 -26.07
CA TRP A 28 0.50 -15.42 -27.02
C TRP A 28 0.83 -15.00 -28.47
N ARG A 29 2.07 -14.52 -28.71
CA ARG A 29 2.55 -14.03 -30.02
C ARG A 29 1.67 -12.90 -30.61
N MET A 30 1.03 -12.11 -29.73
CA MET A 30 0.24 -10.96 -30.18
C MET A 30 1.16 -9.77 -30.50
N PRO A 31 0.84 -8.97 -31.51
CA PRO A 31 1.68 -7.83 -31.90
C PRO A 31 1.77 -6.75 -30.81
N LEU A 32 2.85 -5.98 -30.85
CA LEU A 32 3.00 -4.78 -30.05
C LEU A 32 1.86 -3.79 -30.39
N GLY A 33 1.28 -3.15 -29.39
CA GLY A 33 0.07 -2.30 -29.52
C GLY A 33 -1.22 -3.02 -29.10
N SER A 34 -1.26 -4.36 -29.13
CA SER A 34 -2.42 -5.16 -28.71
C SER A 34 -2.65 -5.14 -27.20
N GLU A 35 -1.73 -4.58 -26.44
CA GLU A 35 -1.85 -4.41 -24.99
C GLU A 35 -2.69 -3.20 -24.59
N ARG A 36 -3.04 -2.32 -25.54
CA ARG A 36 -3.84 -1.10 -25.30
C ARG A 36 -5.29 -1.32 -25.70
N ASP A 37 -6.19 -0.56 -25.09
CA ASP A 37 -7.59 -0.48 -25.49
C ASP A 37 -8.13 0.95 -25.30
N GLU A 38 -9.38 1.16 -25.73
CA GLU A 38 -10.08 2.46 -25.69
C GLU A 38 -10.31 3.00 -24.27
N TYR A 39 -10.24 2.15 -23.24
CA TYR A 39 -10.44 2.54 -21.84
C TYR A 39 -9.14 3.03 -21.17
N ASP A 40 -7.98 2.89 -21.80
CA ASP A 40 -6.71 3.27 -21.21
C ASP A 40 -6.63 4.77 -20.84
N PRO A 41 -7.12 5.72 -21.67
CA PRO A 41 -7.10 7.15 -21.33
C PRO A 41 -7.99 7.52 -20.13
N MET A 42 -9.03 6.73 -19.86
CA MET A 42 -9.99 6.95 -18.77
C MET A 42 -9.69 6.10 -17.55
N SER A 43 -8.58 5.37 -17.55
CA SER A 43 -8.22 4.45 -16.48
C SER A 43 -7.18 5.03 -15.54
N HIS A 44 -7.25 4.63 -14.27
CA HIS A 44 -6.21 4.89 -13.30
C HIS A 44 -5.15 3.79 -13.35
N HIS A 45 -3.95 4.14 -13.75
CA HIS A 45 -2.82 3.21 -13.88
C HIS A 45 -1.97 3.20 -12.62
N ARG A 46 -1.52 2.02 -12.21
CA ARG A 46 -0.55 1.85 -11.14
C ARG A 46 0.59 0.93 -11.58
N MET A 47 1.80 1.25 -11.15
CA MET A 47 3.00 0.52 -11.45
C MET A 47 3.90 0.41 -10.22
N ILE A 48 4.39 -0.78 -9.95
CA ILE A 48 5.47 -0.97 -8.98
C ILE A 48 6.77 -1.10 -9.74
N VAL A 49 7.77 -0.31 -9.37
CA VAL A 49 9.10 -0.32 -9.98
C VAL A 49 10.16 -0.78 -9.01
N ASP A 50 11.23 -1.39 -9.53
CA ASP A 50 12.43 -1.72 -8.76
C ASP A 50 13.32 -0.49 -8.52
N GLY A 51 14.44 -0.66 -7.79
CA GLY A 51 15.39 0.41 -7.49
C GLY A 51 16.07 1.04 -8.71
N ARG A 52 15.92 0.44 -9.90
CA ARG A 52 16.41 0.97 -11.18
C ARG A 52 15.28 1.58 -12.01
N GLY A 53 14.06 1.72 -11.45
CA GLY A 53 12.90 2.25 -12.16
C GLY A 53 12.32 1.32 -13.22
N ARG A 54 12.58 0.01 -13.16
CA ARG A 54 12.03 -0.98 -14.07
C ARG A 54 10.72 -1.54 -13.50
N PRO A 55 9.66 -1.69 -14.30
CA PRO A 55 8.40 -2.28 -13.85
C PRO A 55 8.60 -3.70 -13.34
N ILE A 56 7.97 -4.00 -12.20
CA ILE A 56 7.88 -5.35 -11.63
C ILE A 56 6.43 -5.81 -11.43
N ALA A 57 5.50 -4.86 -11.35
CA ALA A 57 4.07 -5.14 -11.37
C ALA A 57 3.33 -3.94 -11.97
N ILE A 58 2.23 -4.20 -12.67
CA ILE A 58 1.36 -3.19 -13.25
C ILE A 58 -0.10 -3.61 -13.12
N GLY A 59 -0.99 -2.64 -13.19
CA GLY A 59 -2.44 -2.84 -13.28
C GLY A 59 -3.15 -1.51 -13.48
N ARG A 60 -4.41 -1.60 -13.90
CA ARG A 60 -5.28 -0.44 -14.00
C ARG A 60 -6.67 -0.73 -13.44
N VAL A 61 -7.37 0.32 -13.05
CA VAL A 61 -8.80 0.30 -12.75
C VAL A 61 -9.50 1.37 -13.59
N TYR A 62 -10.62 0.99 -14.19
CA TYR A 62 -11.55 1.88 -14.89
C TYR A 62 -12.85 1.93 -14.12
N ILE A 63 -13.40 3.12 -13.89
CA ILE A 63 -14.68 3.28 -13.20
C ILE A 63 -15.77 3.43 -14.24
N THR A 64 -16.73 2.52 -14.22
CA THR A 64 -17.88 2.56 -15.12
C THR A 64 -18.91 3.60 -14.65
N PRO A 65 -19.83 4.05 -15.52
CA PRO A 65 -20.95 4.93 -15.12
C PRO A 65 -21.81 4.36 -13.98
N ASP A 66 -21.86 3.03 -13.84
CA ASP A 66 -22.61 2.33 -12.78
C ASP A 66 -21.83 2.21 -11.46
N SER A 67 -20.78 3.00 -11.27
CA SER A 67 -19.92 2.98 -10.09
C SER A 67 -19.27 1.60 -9.83
N GLU A 68 -18.88 0.92 -10.89
CA GLU A 68 -18.13 -0.33 -10.82
C GLU A 68 -16.67 -0.10 -11.20
N GLY A 69 -15.73 -0.50 -10.36
CA GLY A 69 -14.30 -0.46 -10.65
C GLY A 69 -13.86 -1.72 -11.39
N GLN A 70 -13.60 -1.64 -12.68
CA GLN A 70 -13.10 -2.75 -13.49
C GLN A 70 -11.58 -2.82 -13.44
N ILE A 71 -11.05 -3.83 -12.75
CA ILE A 71 -9.61 -4.10 -12.72
C ILE A 71 -9.23 -4.90 -13.97
N ARG A 72 -8.23 -4.38 -14.69
CA ARG A 72 -7.72 -5.03 -15.90
C ARG A 72 -6.20 -4.98 -15.99
N TYR A 73 -5.65 -5.89 -16.78
CA TYR A 73 -4.22 -5.94 -17.12
C TYR A 73 -3.29 -5.97 -15.90
N MET A 74 -3.72 -6.64 -14.82
CA MET A 74 -2.81 -6.92 -13.71
C MET A 74 -1.76 -7.94 -14.13
N ALA A 75 -0.50 -7.57 -13.93
CA ALA A 75 0.63 -8.46 -14.18
C ALA A 75 1.73 -8.23 -13.15
N VAL A 76 2.35 -9.33 -12.71
CA VAL A 76 3.49 -9.34 -11.79
C VAL A 76 4.60 -10.18 -12.40
N LYS A 77 5.81 -9.61 -12.49
CA LYS A 77 6.99 -10.31 -12.97
C LYS A 77 7.20 -11.61 -12.19
N SER A 78 7.54 -12.71 -12.84
CA SER A 78 7.69 -14.03 -12.21
C SER A 78 8.62 -13.99 -10.97
N SER A 79 9.75 -13.29 -11.05
CA SER A 79 10.70 -13.13 -9.93
C SER A 79 10.17 -12.30 -8.74
N ALA A 80 9.04 -11.62 -8.90
CA ALA A 80 8.37 -10.81 -7.86
C ALA A 80 7.05 -11.42 -7.38
N ARG A 81 6.63 -12.57 -7.93
CA ARG A 81 5.47 -13.33 -7.44
C ARG A 81 5.72 -13.89 -6.05
N ASN A 82 4.64 -14.15 -5.31
CA ASN A 82 4.66 -14.67 -3.94
C ASN A 82 5.42 -13.78 -2.92
N LYS A 83 5.70 -12.50 -3.30
CA LYS A 83 6.35 -11.50 -2.46
C LYS A 83 5.42 -10.35 -2.08
N GLY A 84 4.11 -10.55 -2.16
CA GLY A 84 3.09 -9.55 -1.82
C GLY A 84 2.90 -8.41 -2.84
N MET A 85 3.66 -8.38 -3.95
CA MET A 85 3.59 -7.29 -4.93
C MET A 85 2.21 -7.20 -5.61
N GLY A 86 1.59 -8.34 -5.90
CA GLY A 86 0.25 -8.37 -6.48
C GLY A 86 -0.80 -7.79 -5.53
N SER A 87 -0.80 -8.18 -4.26
CA SER A 87 -1.72 -7.67 -3.24
C SER A 87 -1.52 -6.18 -2.99
N LEU A 88 -0.27 -5.73 -2.93
CA LEU A 88 0.07 -4.31 -2.77
C LEU A 88 -0.45 -3.47 -3.93
N LEU A 89 -0.28 -3.95 -5.17
CA LEU A 89 -0.83 -3.30 -6.36
C LEU A 89 -2.36 -3.28 -6.34
N LEU A 90 -2.99 -4.41 -5.99
CA LEU A 90 -4.45 -4.54 -5.93
C LEU A 90 -5.07 -3.58 -4.91
N VAL A 91 -4.47 -3.47 -3.73
CA VAL A 91 -4.89 -2.51 -2.69
C VAL A 91 -4.79 -1.06 -3.18
N ALA A 92 -3.75 -0.72 -3.96
CA ALA A 92 -3.61 0.61 -4.53
C ALA A 92 -4.71 0.91 -5.58
N LEU A 93 -5.07 -0.08 -6.40
CA LEU A 93 -6.18 0.06 -7.36
C LEU A 93 -7.54 0.14 -6.64
N GLU A 94 -7.72 -0.64 -5.58
CA GLU A 94 -8.92 -0.59 -4.73
C GLU A 94 -9.08 0.78 -4.07
N SER A 95 -8.00 1.35 -3.53
CA SER A 95 -8.02 2.70 -2.94
C SER A 95 -8.44 3.75 -3.96
N LEU A 96 -7.90 3.70 -5.17
CA LEU A 96 -8.32 4.60 -6.25
C LEU A 96 -9.80 4.44 -6.60
N ALA A 97 -10.26 3.19 -6.73
CA ALA A 97 -11.67 2.92 -7.03
C ALA A 97 -12.60 3.49 -5.95
N ARG A 98 -12.23 3.38 -4.66
CA ARG A 98 -12.99 3.97 -3.55
C ARG A 98 -13.02 5.50 -3.62
N GLN A 99 -11.87 6.13 -3.92
CA GLN A 99 -11.78 7.60 -4.06
C GLN A 99 -12.66 8.11 -5.20
N GLU A 100 -12.80 7.34 -6.27
CA GLU A 100 -13.67 7.64 -7.41
C GLU A 100 -15.12 7.18 -7.19
N GLY A 101 -15.49 6.72 -6.01
CA GLY A 101 -16.85 6.38 -5.63
C GLY A 101 -17.36 5.03 -6.13
N ALA A 102 -16.47 4.12 -6.51
CA ALA A 102 -16.87 2.76 -6.88
C ALA A 102 -17.45 2.00 -5.68
N LYS A 103 -18.57 1.31 -5.90
CA LYS A 103 -19.25 0.49 -4.89
C LYS A 103 -18.78 -0.96 -4.89
N ARG A 104 -18.15 -1.42 -5.96
CA ARG A 104 -17.60 -2.76 -6.10
C ARG A 104 -16.45 -2.78 -7.10
N LEU A 105 -15.58 -3.76 -6.93
CA LEU A 105 -14.54 -4.10 -7.91
C LEU A 105 -14.93 -5.36 -8.66
N VAL A 106 -14.63 -5.38 -9.94
CA VAL A 106 -14.85 -6.53 -10.82
C VAL A 106 -13.58 -6.79 -11.62
N CYS A 107 -13.21 -8.06 -11.78
CA CYS A 107 -12.20 -8.48 -12.73
C CYS A 107 -12.57 -9.83 -13.36
N ASN A 108 -11.97 -10.12 -14.51
CA ASN A 108 -12.02 -11.44 -15.10
C ASN A 108 -10.66 -12.11 -14.85
N ALA A 109 -10.61 -12.89 -13.78
CA ALA A 109 -9.41 -13.60 -13.37
C ALA A 109 -9.17 -14.81 -14.27
N ARG A 110 -7.93 -14.98 -14.73
CA ARG A 110 -7.52 -16.25 -15.30
C ARG A 110 -7.62 -17.36 -14.27
N GLU A 111 -7.84 -18.58 -14.69
CA GLU A 111 -8.02 -19.73 -13.79
C GLU A 111 -6.88 -19.85 -12.76
N ASP A 112 -5.63 -19.63 -13.17
CA ASP A 112 -4.44 -19.67 -12.32
C ASP A 112 -4.35 -18.49 -11.31
N ALA A 113 -5.15 -17.44 -11.51
CA ALA A 113 -5.18 -16.26 -10.64
C ALA A 113 -6.39 -16.23 -9.68
N ILE A 114 -7.32 -17.16 -9.78
CA ILE A 114 -8.54 -17.18 -8.95
C ILE A 114 -8.19 -17.20 -7.46
N ALA A 115 -7.25 -18.07 -7.04
CA ALA A 115 -6.83 -18.16 -5.65
C ALA A 115 -6.28 -16.84 -5.10
N PHE A 116 -5.50 -16.11 -5.93
CA PHE A 116 -4.98 -14.81 -5.58
C PHE A 116 -6.09 -13.79 -5.29
N TYR A 117 -7.11 -13.70 -6.17
CA TYR A 117 -8.23 -12.78 -5.95
C TYR A 117 -9.07 -13.18 -4.75
N THR A 118 -9.33 -14.48 -4.55
CA THR A 118 -10.07 -14.99 -3.38
C THR A 118 -9.37 -14.61 -2.07
N GLN A 119 -8.05 -14.77 -1.99
CA GLN A 119 -7.25 -14.37 -0.83
C GLN A 119 -7.29 -12.85 -0.56
N ASN A 120 -7.59 -12.04 -1.58
CA ASN A 120 -7.76 -10.60 -1.47
C ASN A 120 -9.23 -10.16 -1.32
N GLY A 121 -10.12 -11.08 -0.97
CA GLY A 121 -11.52 -10.79 -0.63
C GLY A 121 -12.47 -10.68 -1.82
N PHE A 122 -12.09 -11.22 -2.97
CA PHE A 122 -13.01 -11.35 -4.11
C PHE A 122 -13.76 -12.67 -4.07
N GLU A 123 -15.02 -12.63 -4.47
CA GLU A 123 -15.89 -13.78 -4.63
C GLU A 123 -16.09 -14.11 -6.10
N ARG A 124 -16.31 -15.39 -6.39
CA ARG A 124 -16.63 -15.85 -7.75
C ARG A 124 -18.06 -15.46 -8.13
N ARG A 125 -18.24 -15.02 -9.38
CA ARG A 125 -19.56 -14.75 -9.98
C ARG A 125 -19.71 -15.49 -11.30
N GLY A 126 -20.83 -16.22 -11.46
CA GLY A 126 -21.11 -16.97 -12.68
C GLY A 126 -20.15 -18.16 -12.93
N PRO A 127 -20.25 -18.78 -14.07
CA PRO A 127 -19.42 -19.92 -14.47
C PRO A 127 -18.02 -19.48 -14.88
N LEU A 128 -17.11 -20.45 -14.92
CA LEU A 128 -15.82 -20.33 -15.56
C LEU A 128 -16.03 -20.42 -17.09
N THR A 129 -15.57 -19.38 -17.82
CA THR A 129 -15.83 -19.28 -19.28
C THR A 129 -14.55 -19.23 -20.08
N ASP A 130 -14.59 -19.71 -21.33
CA ASP A 130 -13.53 -19.65 -22.33
C ASP A 130 -13.83 -18.66 -23.49
N GLU A 131 -14.91 -17.88 -23.36
CA GLU A 131 -15.39 -16.93 -24.37
C GLU A 131 -14.35 -15.88 -24.83
N ARG A 132 -13.25 -15.73 -24.11
CA ARG A 132 -12.20 -14.72 -24.37
C ARG A 132 -10.90 -15.31 -24.91
N GLY A 133 -10.93 -16.54 -25.44
CA GLY A 133 -9.77 -17.21 -26.00
C GLY A 133 -9.40 -18.50 -25.25
N PRO A 134 -8.21 -19.06 -25.49
CA PRO A 134 -7.83 -20.40 -25.03
C PRO A 134 -7.64 -20.50 -23.49
N VAL A 135 -7.74 -19.41 -22.77
CA VAL A 135 -7.59 -19.37 -21.31
C VAL A 135 -8.93 -19.13 -20.65
N ARG A 136 -9.34 -20.03 -19.78
CA ARG A 136 -10.57 -19.87 -19.01
C ARG A 136 -10.46 -18.72 -18.01
N HIS A 137 -11.56 -17.97 -17.90
CA HIS A 137 -11.66 -16.82 -17.02
C HIS A 137 -12.85 -16.97 -16.08
N GLN A 138 -12.68 -16.51 -14.86
CA GLN A 138 -13.71 -16.41 -13.83
C GLN A 138 -13.98 -14.94 -13.53
N GLN A 139 -15.23 -14.52 -13.63
CA GLN A 139 -15.59 -13.22 -13.09
C GLN A 139 -15.45 -13.25 -11.57
N MET A 140 -14.73 -12.29 -11.03
CA MET A 140 -14.51 -12.12 -9.60
C MET A 140 -15.02 -10.74 -9.19
N VAL A 141 -15.72 -10.66 -8.07
CA VAL A 141 -16.34 -9.42 -7.56
C VAL A 141 -15.95 -9.22 -6.11
N LYS A 142 -15.66 -7.98 -5.73
CA LYS A 142 -15.46 -7.55 -4.35
C LYS A 142 -16.34 -6.33 -4.09
N LEU A 143 -17.21 -6.40 -3.09
CA LEU A 143 -17.95 -5.23 -2.60
C LEU A 143 -16.98 -4.30 -1.88
N LEU A 144 -17.17 -3.00 -2.08
CA LEU A 144 -16.40 -1.96 -1.42
C LEU A 144 -17.29 -1.28 -0.40
N ASP A 145 -16.89 -1.32 0.88
CA ASP A 145 -17.56 -0.53 1.89
C ASP A 145 -17.33 0.97 1.62
N PRO A 146 -18.35 1.81 1.66
CA PRO A 146 -18.23 3.22 1.33
C PRO A 146 -17.51 4.06 2.40
N MET A 147 -16.82 3.48 3.37
CA MET A 147 -16.48 4.15 4.63
C MET A 147 -15.03 4.62 4.76
N ALA A 148 -14.89 5.83 5.29
CA ALA A 148 -13.82 6.22 6.20
C ALA A 148 -13.73 5.22 7.38
N ASP A 149 -12.58 5.06 8.04
CA ASP A 149 -12.35 4.16 9.19
C ASP A 149 -12.27 2.65 8.86
N VAL A 150 -11.80 2.31 7.67
CA VAL A 150 -11.60 0.91 7.29
C VAL A 150 -10.38 0.33 7.99
N LEU A 151 -10.60 -0.67 8.82
CA LEU A 151 -9.55 -1.53 9.35
C LEU A 151 -9.52 -2.86 8.58
N ARG A 152 -8.76 -2.91 7.49
CA ARG A 152 -8.62 -4.12 6.65
C ARG A 152 -8.17 -5.35 7.45
N LYS A 153 -7.40 -5.14 8.52
CA LYS A 153 -6.88 -6.15 9.43
C LYS A 153 -7.10 -5.72 10.88
N PRO A 154 -8.36 -5.73 11.38
CA PRO A 154 -8.69 -5.18 12.71
C PRO A 154 -7.83 -5.76 13.84
N GLN A 155 -7.60 -7.09 13.83
CA GLN A 155 -6.78 -7.77 14.82
C GLN A 155 -5.33 -7.26 14.85
N TRP A 156 -4.74 -6.98 13.69
CA TRP A 156 -3.38 -6.43 13.61
C TRP A 156 -3.33 -4.99 14.13
N CYS A 157 -4.37 -4.21 13.83
CA CYS A 157 -4.46 -2.84 14.35
C CYS A 157 -4.61 -2.83 15.88
N THR A 158 -5.40 -3.75 16.44
CA THR A 158 -5.52 -3.93 17.90
C THR A 158 -4.19 -4.33 18.52
N GLU A 159 -3.52 -5.37 17.98
CA GLU A 159 -2.20 -5.81 18.44
C GLU A 159 -1.16 -4.68 18.39
N LEU A 160 -1.17 -3.90 17.32
CA LEU A 160 -0.27 -2.75 17.16
C LEU A 160 -0.55 -1.65 18.19
N GLN A 161 -1.81 -1.35 18.45
CA GLN A 161 -2.23 -0.36 19.46
C GLN A 161 -1.84 -0.79 20.87
N GLU A 162 -2.04 -2.06 21.22
CA GLU A 162 -1.64 -2.65 22.50
C GLU A 162 -0.12 -2.67 22.66
N ARG A 163 0.61 -3.01 21.60
CA ARG A 163 2.07 -2.98 21.60
C ARG A 163 2.61 -1.58 21.87
N TRP A 164 2.01 -0.54 21.30
CA TRP A 164 2.39 0.83 21.59
C TRP A 164 2.07 1.20 23.04
N ALA A 165 0.87 0.92 23.52
CA ALA A 165 0.48 1.23 24.89
C ALA A 165 1.42 0.57 25.92
N THR A 166 1.84 -0.67 25.67
CA THR A 166 2.68 -1.44 26.60
C THR A 166 4.15 -1.05 26.53
N HIS A 167 4.72 -0.88 25.32
CA HIS A 167 6.15 -0.69 25.16
C HIS A 167 6.56 0.77 24.91
N ILE A 168 5.59 1.62 24.55
CA ILE A 168 5.78 3.05 24.30
C ILE A 168 4.70 3.85 25.05
N PRO A 169 4.74 3.90 26.41
CA PRO A 169 3.64 4.45 27.22
C PRO A 169 3.27 5.90 26.89
N ILE A 170 4.17 6.67 26.28
CA ILE A 170 3.88 8.03 25.83
C ILE A 170 2.76 8.05 24.77
N SER A 171 2.59 6.99 23.98
CA SER A 171 1.55 6.90 22.97
C SER A 171 0.14 6.99 23.60
N ASP A 172 -0.05 6.33 24.73
CA ASP A 172 -1.30 6.36 25.49
C ASP A 172 -1.54 7.73 26.13
N LYS A 173 -0.50 8.32 26.75
CA LYS A 173 -0.56 9.66 27.33
C LYS A 173 -0.89 10.75 26.31
N MET A 174 -0.45 10.60 25.08
CA MET A 174 -0.76 11.48 23.96
C MET A 174 -2.16 11.22 23.37
N GLY A 175 -2.82 10.12 23.74
CA GLY A 175 -4.10 9.69 23.18
C GLY A 175 -3.98 9.27 21.71
N ILE A 176 -2.87 8.64 21.33
CA ILE A 176 -2.66 8.17 19.95
C ILE A 176 -3.55 6.96 19.67
N LYS A 177 -4.35 7.03 18.62
CA LYS A 177 -5.26 5.97 18.18
C LYS A 177 -5.10 5.70 16.69
N ILE A 178 -5.12 4.41 16.33
CA ILE A 178 -5.21 3.98 14.92
C ILE A 178 -6.64 4.25 14.46
N GLN A 179 -6.78 5.01 13.37
CA GLN A 179 -8.07 5.37 12.79
C GLN A 179 -8.40 4.54 11.56
N GLU A 180 -7.39 4.31 10.70
CA GLU A 180 -7.61 3.67 9.42
C GLU A 180 -6.40 2.81 9.01
N TYR A 181 -6.69 1.65 8.44
CA TYR A 181 -5.75 0.83 7.69
C TYR A 181 -6.46 0.14 6.53
N THR A 182 -6.25 0.61 5.32
CA THR A 182 -6.83 0.02 4.09
C THR A 182 -5.90 -0.98 3.42
N GLY A 183 -4.66 -1.12 3.91
CA GLY A 183 -3.56 -1.79 3.22
C GLY A 183 -2.81 -0.87 2.25
N TYR A 184 -3.47 0.19 1.76
CA TYR A 184 -2.84 1.26 0.98
C TYR A 184 -2.49 2.46 1.85
N GLN A 185 -3.39 2.88 2.71
CA GLN A 185 -3.29 4.02 3.61
C GLN A 185 -3.31 3.57 5.06
N PHE A 186 -2.60 4.28 5.91
CA PHE A 186 -2.61 4.11 7.35
C PHE A 186 -2.70 5.47 8.02
N GLN A 187 -3.64 5.62 8.97
CA GLN A 187 -3.88 6.86 9.69
C GLN A 187 -3.91 6.64 11.19
N CYS A 188 -3.31 7.58 11.91
CA CYS A 188 -3.39 7.69 13.35
C CYS A 188 -3.84 9.09 13.71
N SER A 189 -4.62 9.23 14.78
CA SER A 189 -4.93 10.53 15.39
C SER A 189 -4.32 10.63 16.77
N ALA A 190 -4.22 11.86 17.28
CA ALA A 190 -3.94 12.12 18.69
C ALA A 190 -4.92 13.17 19.23
N GLN A 191 -5.07 13.23 20.55
CA GLN A 191 -5.82 14.31 21.19
C GLN A 191 -4.95 15.57 21.21
N LEU A 192 -5.51 16.73 20.89
CA LEU A 192 -4.76 17.98 20.94
C LEU A 192 -4.45 18.38 22.39
N ASN A 193 -5.42 18.26 23.28
CA ASN A 193 -5.37 18.82 24.64
C ASN A 193 -4.14 18.37 25.46
N PRO A 194 -3.80 17.07 25.60
CA PRO A 194 -2.62 16.65 26.36
C PRO A 194 -1.30 16.95 25.62
N ASN A 195 -1.36 17.48 24.40
CA ASN A 195 -0.21 17.70 23.51
C ASN A 195 0.00 19.19 23.17
N LEU A 196 -0.59 20.11 23.95
CA LEU A 196 -0.47 21.55 23.73
C LEU A 196 0.92 22.08 24.09
N ASN A 197 1.33 23.10 23.37
CA ASN A 197 2.44 23.98 23.73
C ASN A 197 1.90 25.28 24.36
N PRO A 198 2.75 26.20 24.85
CA PRO A 198 2.32 27.47 25.43
C PRO A 198 1.50 28.40 24.52
N HIS A 199 1.51 28.14 23.21
CA HIS A 199 0.75 28.89 22.19
C HIS A 199 -0.62 28.26 21.90
N ASN A 200 -1.06 27.26 22.67
CA ASN A 200 -2.28 26.48 22.43
C ASN A 200 -2.35 25.78 21.07
N THR A 201 -1.20 25.37 20.54
CA THR A 201 -1.10 24.54 19.35
C THR A 201 -0.36 23.24 19.67
N LEU A 202 -0.39 22.28 18.78
CA LEU A 202 0.32 21.01 18.96
C LEU A 202 1.81 21.24 19.23
N PHE A 203 2.33 20.66 20.30
CA PHE A 203 3.76 20.66 20.60
C PHE A 203 4.55 19.91 19.52
N ALA A 204 5.67 20.51 19.10
CA ALA A 204 6.51 19.95 18.03
C ALA A 204 7.00 18.53 18.32
N GLY A 205 7.36 18.25 19.60
CA GLY A 205 7.75 16.89 20.02
C GLY A 205 6.62 15.89 19.91
N SER A 206 5.39 16.31 20.23
CA SER A 206 4.19 15.46 20.08
C SER A 206 3.89 15.18 18.59
N ALA A 207 4.03 16.18 17.72
CA ALA A 207 3.91 16.00 16.27
C ALA A 207 4.97 15.00 15.74
N PHE A 208 6.21 15.12 16.22
CA PHE A 208 7.28 14.19 15.87
C PHE A 208 6.96 12.76 16.31
N THR A 209 6.50 12.57 17.55
CA THR A 209 6.14 11.24 18.09
C THR A 209 4.98 10.62 17.31
N LEU A 210 3.91 11.38 17.04
CA LEU A 210 2.77 10.91 16.26
C LEU A 210 3.20 10.48 14.86
N ALA A 211 4.01 11.29 14.15
CA ALA A 211 4.51 10.96 12.82
C ALA A 211 5.43 9.73 12.85
N THR A 212 6.32 9.63 13.85
CA THR A 212 7.23 8.48 14.01
C THR A 212 6.45 7.18 14.21
N LEU A 213 5.44 7.18 15.10
CA LEU A 213 4.63 5.99 15.36
C LEU A 213 3.76 5.61 14.15
N THR A 214 3.23 6.60 13.43
CA THR A 214 2.48 6.33 12.18
C THR A 214 3.38 5.68 11.13
N GLY A 215 4.58 6.20 10.90
CA GLY A 215 5.54 5.60 9.97
C GLY A 215 6.02 4.21 10.42
N TRP A 216 6.31 4.04 11.70
CA TRP A 216 6.68 2.76 12.30
C TRP A 216 5.56 1.72 12.17
N GLY A 217 4.31 2.13 12.47
CA GLY A 217 3.14 1.27 12.38
C GLY A 217 2.89 0.79 10.95
N MET A 218 3.02 1.67 9.97
CA MET A 218 2.91 1.30 8.57
C MET A 218 4.01 0.31 8.15
N ALA A 219 5.25 0.52 8.61
CA ALA A 219 6.35 -0.42 8.36
C ALA A 219 6.05 -1.81 8.96
N TRP A 220 5.53 -1.86 10.19
CA TRP A 220 5.13 -3.09 10.87
C TRP A 220 4.00 -3.82 10.13
N LEU A 221 2.95 -3.11 9.70
CA LEU A 221 1.84 -3.66 8.92
C LEU A 221 2.32 -4.22 7.57
N LEU A 222 3.22 -3.52 6.88
CA LEU A 222 3.81 -4.00 5.62
C LEU A 222 4.65 -5.27 5.81
N MET A 223 5.38 -5.39 6.91
CA MET A 223 6.08 -6.63 7.24
C MET A 223 5.10 -7.78 7.43
N ARG A 224 4.00 -7.57 8.18
CA ARG A 224 2.94 -8.55 8.41
C ARG A 224 2.24 -8.98 7.12
N GLU A 225 1.92 -8.05 6.22
CA GLU A 225 1.33 -8.36 4.89
C GLU A 225 2.25 -9.28 4.05
N ARG A 226 3.52 -9.33 4.37
CA ARG A 226 4.53 -10.14 3.68
C ARG A 226 5.03 -11.33 4.49
N ASN A 227 4.40 -11.63 5.62
CA ASN A 227 4.81 -12.67 6.57
C ASN A 227 6.29 -12.53 7.00
N LEU A 228 6.76 -11.28 7.17
CA LEU A 228 8.09 -10.96 7.66
C LEU A 228 8.05 -10.62 9.14
N GLN A 229 9.08 -11.03 9.88
CA GLN A 229 9.28 -10.73 11.29
C GLN A 229 10.59 -9.98 11.49
N GLY A 230 10.69 -9.22 12.58
CA GLY A 230 11.89 -8.47 12.91
C GLY A 230 11.59 -7.18 13.67
N ASP A 231 12.65 -6.54 14.14
CA ASP A 231 12.59 -5.27 14.83
C ASP A 231 12.64 -4.09 13.87
N ILE A 232 11.99 -2.99 14.28
CA ILE A 232 11.92 -1.76 13.50
C ILE A 232 12.53 -0.63 14.34
N VAL A 233 13.55 0.02 13.80
CA VAL A 233 14.24 1.15 14.47
C VAL A 233 14.26 2.36 13.55
N LEU A 234 13.84 3.52 14.06
CA LEU A 234 14.04 4.79 13.36
C LEU A 234 15.54 5.14 13.40
N VAL A 235 16.18 5.27 12.24
CA VAL A 235 17.64 5.55 12.16
C VAL A 235 17.93 6.95 11.64
N ASP A 236 16.97 7.58 10.97
CA ASP A 236 17.09 8.96 10.48
C ASP A 236 15.71 9.54 10.21
N SER A 237 15.58 10.86 10.35
CA SER A 237 14.33 11.53 10.05
C SER A 237 14.50 13.01 9.73
N ARG A 238 13.56 13.52 8.95
CA ARG A 238 13.40 14.94 8.67
C ARG A 238 11.95 15.33 8.91
N ILE A 239 11.73 16.42 9.66
CA ILE A 239 10.41 16.98 9.90
C ILE A 239 10.37 18.46 9.49
N ARG A 240 9.26 18.87 8.91
CA ARG A 240 8.98 20.26 8.53
C ARG A 240 7.62 20.68 9.11
N TYR A 241 7.62 21.70 9.92
CA TYR A 241 6.41 22.32 10.47
C TYR A 241 6.01 23.48 9.55
N ARG A 242 4.89 23.36 8.86
CA ARG A 242 4.42 24.33 7.85
C ARG A 242 3.38 25.29 8.43
N HIS A 243 2.48 24.75 9.27
CA HIS A 243 1.39 25.49 9.88
C HIS A 243 1.16 25.02 11.32
N PRO A 244 0.66 25.87 12.22
CA PRO A 244 0.24 25.45 13.54
C PRO A 244 -0.94 24.49 13.45
N VAL A 245 -0.93 23.46 14.29
CA VAL A 245 -1.99 22.47 14.40
C VAL A 245 -2.88 22.86 15.58
N MET A 246 -4.13 23.21 15.30
CA MET A 246 -5.10 23.77 16.26
C MET A 246 -6.30 22.85 16.54
N HIS A 247 -6.34 21.70 15.90
CA HIS A 247 -7.37 20.65 16.10
C HIS A 247 -6.69 19.32 16.36
N ASN A 248 -7.44 18.29 16.73
CA ASN A 248 -6.90 16.96 16.87
C ASN A 248 -6.11 16.57 15.61
N PRO A 249 -4.81 16.30 15.74
CA PRO A 249 -3.98 15.99 14.58
C PRO A 249 -4.31 14.60 14.03
N VAL A 250 -4.30 14.50 12.71
CA VAL A 250 -4.37 13.22 11.99
C VAL A 250 -3.10 13.06 11.19
N ALA A 251 -2.32 12.04 11.52
CA ALA A 251 -1.14 11.65 10.79
C ALA A 251 -1.49 10.55 9.79
N SER A 252 -1.12 10.72 8.53
CA SER A 252 -1.41 9.79 7.46
C SER A 252 -0.18 9.44 6.64
N THR A 253 -0.12 8.20 6.21
CA THR A 253 0.85 7.72 5.23
C THR A 253 0.20 6.78 4.24
N SER A 254 0.75 6.70 3.03
CA SER A 254 0.27 5.80 1.99
C SER A 254 1.43 5.11 1.28
N LEU A 255 1.13 4.04 0.54
CA LEU A 255 2.13 3.29 -0.23
C LEU A 255 2.89 4.16 -1.24
N ASP A 256 2.30 5.25 -1.74
CA ASP A 256 3.01 6.21 -2.63
C ASP A 256 4.14 6.94 -1.91
N GLY A 257 4.01 7.17 -0.60
CA GLY A 257 5.02 7.80 0.25
C GLY A 257 6.09 6.83 0.76
N ILE A 258 6.07 5.55 0.34
CA ILE A 258 6.94 4.52 0.86
C ILE A 258 7.92 4.03 -0.21
N SER A 259 9.16 3.86 0.20
CA SER A 259 10.17 3.18 -0.61
C SER A 259 11.08 2.33 0.26
N GLY A 260 11.51 1.18 -0.25
CA GLY A 260 12.37 0.28 0.55
C GLY A 260 12.64 -1.05 -0.13
N ASP A 261 13.37 -1.92 0.57
CA ASP A 261 13.76 -3.24 0.10
C ASP A 261 13.47 -4.31 1.16
N LEU A 262 12.20 -4.69 1.26
CA LEU A 262 11.77 -5.72 2.19
C LEU A 262 12.27 -7.13 1.81
N ASP A 263 12.69 -7.36 0.56
CA ASP A 263 13.25 -8.66 0.12
C ASP A 263 14.58 -8.98 0.82
N ARG A 264 15.31 -7.96 1.25
CA ARG A 264 16.49 -8.13 2.07
C ARG A 264 16.17 -8.75 3.43
N LEU A 265 15.08 -8.29 4.06
CA LEU A 265 14.62 -8.84 5.33
C LEU A 265 14.20 -10.30 5.17
N ALA A 266 13.48 -10.63 4.10
CA ALA A 266 13.11 -12.01 3.76
C ALA A 266 14.32 -12.94 3.57
N SER A 267 15.49 -12.39 3.19
CA SER A 267 16.76 -13.11 3.07
C SER A 267 17.64 -13.02 4.32
N GLY A 268 17.09 -12.70 5.49
CA GLY A 268 17.82 -12.63 6.76
C GLY A 268 18.79 -11.45 6.87
N ARG A 269 18.64 -10.41 6.04
CA ARG A 269 19.51 -9.24 6.03
C ARG A 269 18.76 -7.99 6.45
N LYS A 270 19.44 -7.04 7.11
CA LYS A 270 18.87 -5.73 7.42
C LYS A 270 18.32 -5.07 6.19
N ALA A 271 17.12 -4.54 6.31
CA ALA A 271 16.43 -3.80 5.26
C ALA A 271 16.20 -2.35 5.67
N ARG A 272 16.09 -1.44 4.71
CA ARG A 272 15.80 -0.03 4.95
C ARG A 272 14.48 0.31 4.26
N ILE A 273 13.60 1.00 4.98
CA ILE A 273 12.35 1.55 4.45
C ILE A 273 12.28 3.04 4.79
N VAL A 274 11.90 3.84 3.80
CA VAL A 274 11.63 5.27 3.98
C VAL A 274 10.12 5.46 3.91
N VAL A 275 9.56 6.18 4.88
CA VAL A 275 8.13 6.44 5.00
C VAL A 275 7.90 7.93 5.11
N LYS A 276 7.10 8.49 4.21
CA LYS A 276 6.58 9.85 4.31
C LYS A 276 5.28 9.82 5.12
N VAL A 277 5.16 10.74 6.09
CA VAL A 277 3.96 10.94 6.90
C VAL A 277 3.59 12.42 6.84
N ASP A 278 2.32 12.69 6.57
CA ASP A 278 1.78 14.04 6.62
C ASP A 278 0.82 14.17 7.80
N ILE A 279 0.94 15.24 8.60
CA ILE A 279 -0.01 15.54 9.68
C ILE A 279 -0.89 16.69 9.23
N SER A 280 -2.21 16.48 9.29
CA SER A 280 -3.23 17.47 8.99
C SER A 280 -3.87 18.05 10.26
N SER A 281 -4.36 19.27 10.15
CA SER A 281 -5.22 19.95 11.12
C SER A 281 -6.47 20.42 10.37
N GLY A 282 -7.55 19.67 10.48
CA GLY A 282 -8.69 19.82 9.58
C GLY A 282 -8.29 19.49 8.12
N THR A 283 -8.51 20.42 7.20
CA THR A 283 -8.22 20.20 5.76
C THR A 283 -6.80 20.60 5.34
N LYS A 284 -5.97 21.15 6.26
CA LYS A 284 -4.64 21.66 5.92
C LYS A 284 -3.54 20.69 6.33
N GLU A 285 -2.64 20.38 5.41
CA GLU A 285 -1.37 19.73 5.73
C GLU A 285 -0.49 20.69 6.53
N ALA A 286 -0.25 20.35 7.80
CA ALA A 286 0.46 21.20 8.73
C ALA A 286 1.90 20.76 8.97
N VAL A 287 2.19 19.46 8.92
CA VAL A 287 3.51 18.91 9.18
C VAL A 287 3.83 17.83 8.16
N GLU A 288 5.03 17.86 7.60
CA GLU A 288 5.60 16.82 6.75
C GLU A 288 6.74 16.13 7.51
N PHE A 289 6.69 14.81 7.57
CA PHE A 289 7.74 13.98 8.16
C PHE A 289 8.21 12.92 7.18
N ILE A 290 9.52 12.70 7.11
CA ILE A 290 10.13 11.61 6.36
C ILE A 290 10.99 10.83 7.33
N GLY A 291 10.61 9.60 7.64
CA GLY A 291 11.36 8.70 8.51
C GLY A 291 12.07 7.60 7.73
N THR A 292 13.29 7.31 8.09
CA THR A 292 14.04 6.15 7.60
C THR A 292 14.08 5.11 8.71
N TYR A 293 13.47 3.96 8.47
CA TYR A 293 13.42 2.85 9.41
C TYR A 293 14.36 1.73 8.95
N MET A 294 15.13 1.20 9.88
CA MET A 294 15.90 -0.02 9.70
C MET A 294 15.07 -1.19 10.21
N LEU A 295 14.88 -2.18 9.36
CA LEU A 295 14.24 -3.45 9.70
C LEU A 295 15.36 -4.46 9.97
N ILE A 296 15.35 -5.06 11.16
CA ILE A 296 16.39 -5.97 11.63
C ILE A 296 15.75 -7.34 11.74
N PRO A 297 16.27 -8.38 11.06
CA PRO A 297 15.71 -9.72 11.14
C PRO A 297 15.77 -10.25 12.58
N ASP A 298 14.76 -11.03 12.97
CA ASP A 298 14.81 -11.79 14.22
C ASP A 298 15.94 -12.81 14.18
N TYR A 299 16.50 -13.08 15.35
CA TYR A 299 17.61 -14.03 15.49
C TYR A 299 17.25 -15.43 14.95
N LEU A 300 15.99 -15.87 15.08
CA LEU A 300 15.49 -17.14 14.53
C LEU A 300 15.54 -17.17 13.01
N THR A 301 15.12 -16.09 12.36
CA THR A 301 15.19 -15.96 10.89
C THR A 301 16.64 -16.02 10.39
N ILE A 302 17.59 -15.49 11.15
CA ILE A 302 19.02 -15.55 10.81
C ILE A 302 19.53 -16.99 10.85
N ILE A 303 19.13 -17.78 11.87
CA ILE A 303 19.56 -19.18 12.01
C ILE A 303 18.95 -20.06 10.90
N GLU A 304 17.67 -19.89 10.57
CA GLU A 304 17.01 -20.66 9.52
C GLU A 304 17.66 -20.44 8.16
N ASN A 305 17.97 -19.19 7.80
CA ASN A 305 18.65 -18.87 6.54
C ASN A 305 20.13 -19.27 6.50
N ALA A 306 20.78 -19.51 7.64
CA ALA A 306 22.15 -20.02 7.69
C ALA A 306 22.22 -21.56 7.55
N ARG A 307 21.09 -22.26 7.69
CA ARG A 307 20.96 -23.72 7.57
C ARG A 307 20.42 -24.19 6.22
N ALA A 308 19.88 -23.26 5.40
CA ALA A 308 19.40 -23.50 4.04
C ALA A 308 20.49 -23.18 3.00
#